data_c6941d9247f0903dfc1cf90527653ae1
#
_entry.id   c6941d9247f0903dfc1cf90527653ae1
#
_cell.length_a   1.000
_cell.length_b   1.000
_cell.length_c   1.000
_cell.angle_alpha   90.00
_cell.angle_beta   90.00
_cell.angle_gamma   90.00
#
_symmetry.space_group_name_H-M   'P 1'
#
loop_
_entity.id
_entity.type
_entity.pdbx_description
1 polymer ?
#
loop_
_entity_poly.entity_id
_entity_poly.type
_entity_poly.pdbx_seq_one_letter_code
_entity_poly.pdbx_strand_id
1 'polypeptide(L)'
;MTTTSRPDGKVFIEGRYRKLTRDLPQTVFFCPDCKGHQRRRKKCSRCEGFGKLTRDSVQELVAWVLGAAFKTRKNKFHGAGREDIDVRMLGRGRPFVLELINPRVTDVDLAALEAEINRRNEGRMELEGLHWSEKGRVRILKETRHAKEYAALVEAEGELGEGAAAALIGKRITIEQLTPRRVAHRRAELVRERWIEVTGIEEAEGERRHVVRIRTEHGTYVKEAITGEGGSTRPSLSDLLEVPCVCVELDVLGILDEEGEPLPDRRAPAGFGDGV
;
A
#
# COMPACT_ATOMS: atom_id res chain seq x y z
N MET A 1 -42.44 -8.90 15.26
CA MET A 1 -42.03 -8.78 13.85
C MET A 1 -41.26 -7.47 13.71
N THR A 2 -39.98 -7.50 13.88
CA THR A 2 -39.11 -6.33 13.70
C THR A 2 -38.88 -6.14 12.18
N THR A 3 -39.50 -5.14 11.62
CA THR A 3 -39.24 -4.67 10.26
C THR A 3 -37.81 -4.15 10.21
N THR A 4 -36.86 -4.97 9.76
CA THR A 4 -35.55 -4.50 9.35
C THR A 4 -35.73 -3.64 8.13
N SER A 5 -35.75 -2.33 8.33
CA SER A 5 -35.68 -1.37 7.22
C SER A 5 -34.42 -1.68 6.41
N ARG A 6 -34.55 -1.92 5.11
CA ARG A 6 -33.39 -2.01 4.20
C ARG A 6 -32.60 -0.71 4.38
N PRO A 7 -31.32 -0.78 4.72
CA PRO A 7 -30.49 0.41 4.63
C PRO A 7 -30.32 0.73 3.14
N ASP A 8 -31.12 1.63 2.62
CA ASP A 8 -30.86 2.26 1.34
C ASP A 8 -29.63 3.12 1.52
N GLY A 9 -28.44 2.56 1.17
CA GLY A 9 -27.27 3.36 1.37
C GLY A 9 -25.96 2.58 1.29
N LYS A 10 -24.97 3.22 1.83
CA LYS A 10 -23.60 2.77 1.85
C LYS A 10 -23.16 2.55 3.29
N VAL A 11 -22.43 1.47 3.50
CA VAL A 11 -21.75 1.17 4.76
C VAL A 11 -20.26 1.26 4.55
N PHE A 12 -19.56 1.82 5.51
CA PHE A 12 -18.12 2.03 5.47
C PHE A 12 -17.49 1.25 6.63
N ILE A 13 -16.53 0.40 6.30
CA ILE A 13 -15.74 -0.38 7.26
C ILE A 13 -14.29 0.02 7.08
N GLU A 14 -13.68 0.49 8.16
CA GLU A 14 -12.27 0.90 8.21
C GLU A 14 -11.45 -0.18 8.93
N GLY A 15 -10.18 -0.31 8.56
CA GLY A 15 -9.21 -1.18 9.19
C GLY A 15 -7.82 -0.95 8.59
N ARG A 16 -6.90 -1.84 8.92
CA ARG A 16 -5.55 -1.88 8.37
C ARG A 16 -5.28 -3.23 7.75
N TYR A 17 -4.52 -3.28 6.66
CA TYR A 17 -4.05 -4.54 6.11
C TYR A 17 -2.53 -4.58 6.04
N ARG A 18 -1.97 -5.75 6.33
CA ARG A 18 -0.62 -6.14 5.97
C ARG A 18 -0.68 -7.04 4.74
N LYS A 19 0.27 -6.87 3.85
CA LYS A 19 0.45 -7.70 2.67
C LYS A 19 1.79 -8.38 2.78
N LEU A 20 1.79 -9.71 2.95
CA LEU A 20 2.98 -10.49 3.29
C LEU A 20 3.66 -11.10 2.06
N THR A 21 2.99 -11.10 0.90
CA THR A 21 3.47 -11.68 -0.35
C THR A 21 3.69 -10.61 -1.42
N ARG A 22 4.50 -10.95 -2.45
CA ARG A 22 4.90 -10.05 -3.54
C ARG A 22 4.13 -10.29 -4.85
N ASP A 23 2.99 -10.99 -4.78
CA ASP A 23 2.12 -11.34 -5.91
C ASP A 23 0.69 -10.83 -5.77
N LEU A 24 0.40 -10.09 -4.69
CA LEU A 24 -0.94 -9.65 -4.34
C LEU A 24 -1.11 -8.13 -4.60
N PRO A 25 -1.91 -7.70 -5.58
CA PRO A 25 -2.21 -6.28 -5.78
C PRO A 25 -3.18 -5.78 -4.70
N GLN A 26 -3.14 -4.48 -4.41
CA GLN A 26 -4.09 -3.85 -3.48
C GLN A 26 -5.54 -3.95 -3.96
N THR A 27 -5.77 -3.66 -5.23
CA THR A 27 -7.11 -3.70 -5.86
C THR A 27 -7.09 -4.59 -7.08
N VAL A 28 -8.26 -4.98 -7.58
CA VAL A 28 -8.40 -5.84 -8.75
C VAL A 28 -7.51 -5.36 -9.90
N PHE A 29 -6.61 -6.23 -10.35
CA PHE A 29 -5.71 -5.95 -11.45
C PHE A 29 -6.29 -6.44 -12.77
N PHE A 30 -7.18 -5.64 -13.33
CA PHE A 30 -7.83 -5.96 -14.59
C PHE A 30 -6.82 -6.08 -15.74
N CYS A 31 -7.08 -7.03 -16.65
CA CYS A 31 -6.34 -7.14 -17.88
C CYS A 31 -6.45 -5.82 -18.68
N PRO A 32 -5.35 -5.20 -19.12
CA PRO A 32 -5.38 -3.92 -19.81
C PRO A 32 -6.12 -3.97 -21.15
N ASP A 33 -6.14 -5.13 -21.81
CA ASP A 33 -6.77 -5.28 -23.13
C ASP A 33 -8.30 -5.42 -23.03
N CYS A 34 -8.80 -6.33 -22.22
CA CYS A 34 -10.24 -6.57 -22.09
C CYS A 34 -10.88 -5.79 -20.93
N LYS A 35 -10.07 -5.23 -20.00
CA LYS A 35 -10.51 -4.49 -18.81
C LYS A 35 -11.54 -5.26 -17.95
N GLY A 36 -11.46 -6.60 -17.96
CA GLY A 36 -12.42 -7.47 -17.27
C GLY A 36 -13.83 -7.50 -17.88
N HIS A 37 -14.04 -6.83 -19.01
CA HIS A 37 -15.39 -6.72 -19.62
C HIS A 37 -15.88 -8.09 -20.09
N GLN A 38 -17.06 -8.52 -19.62
CA GLN A 38 -17.60 -9.87 -19.76
C GLN A 38 -17.58 -10.42 -21.20
N ARG A 39 -17.92 -9.61 -22.20
CA ARG A 39 -17.91 -10.03 -23.62
C ARG A 39 -16.50 -10.08 -24.22
N ARG A 40 -15.65 -9.05 -23.91
CA ARG A 40 -14.30 -8.95 -24.44
C ARG A 40 -13.34 -9.99 -23.84
N ARG A 41 -13.46 -10.29 -22.54
CA ARG A 41 -12.56 -11.24 -21.86
C ARG A 41 -12.62 -12.63 -22.47
N LYS A 42 -13.79 -13.10 -22.95
CA LYS A 42 -13.97 -14.43 -23.53
C LYS A 42 -13.05 -14.71 -24.74
N LYS A 43 -12.61 -13.68 -25.44
CA LYS A 43 -11.73 -13.77 -26.62
C LYS A 43 -10.35 -13.12 -26.38
N CYS A 44 -10.03 -12.78 -25.14
CA CYS A 44 -8.78 -12.10 -24.81
C CYS A 44 -7.66 -13.13 -24.65
N SER A 45 -6.70 -13.12 -25.55
CA SER A 45 -5.52 -13.99 -25.51
C SER A 45 -4.59 -13.67 -24.33
N ARG A 46 -4.51 -12.39 -23.92
CA ARG A 46 -3.62 -11.96 -22.85
C ARG A 46 -3.99 -12.51 -21.48
N CYS A 47 -5.24 -12.64 -21.16
CA CYS A 47 -5.70 -13.16 -19.88
C CYS A 47 -6.50 -14.46 -20.03
N GLU A 48 -6.52 -15.08 -21.22
CA GLU A 48 -7.17 -16.37 -21.51
C GLU A 48 -8.61 -16.45 -20.99
N GLY A 49 -9.33 -15.34 -21.10
CA GLY A 49 -10.72 -15.25 -20.63
C GLY A 49 -10.89 -14.92 -19.15
N PHE A 50 -9.82 -14.87 -18.36
CA PHE A 50 -9.91 -14.62 -16.92
C PHE A 50 -10.34 -13.17 -16.60
N GLY A 51 -9.92 -12.20 -17.41
CA GLY A 51 -10.28 -10.78 -17.27
C GLY A 51 -9.40 -10.00 -16.30
N LYS A 52 -8.52 -10.65 -15.56
CA LYS A 52 -7.56 -10.10 -14.61
C LYS A 52 -6.16 -10.67 -14.88
N LEU A 53 -5.13 -10.02 -14.37
CA LEU A 53 -3.74 -10.50 -14.46
C LEU A 53 -3.26 -11.16 -13.16
N THR A 54 -4.04 -11.07 -12.09
CA THR A 54 -3.79 -11.76 -10.82
C THR A 54 -5.02 -12.54 -10.39
N ARG A 55 -4.81 -13.59 -9.62
CA ARG A 55 -5.89 -14.43 -9.11
C ARG A 55 -6.86 -13.64 -8.23
N ASP A 56 -6.32 -12.84 -7.34
CA ASP A 56 -7.04 -12.07 -6.35
C ASP A 56 -6.31 -10.74 -6.03
N SER A 57 -6.83 -10.00 -5.10
CA SER A 57 -6.31 -8.72 -4.60
C SER A 57 -6.72 -8.56 -3.13
N VAL A 58 -6.04 -7.68 -2.37
CA VAL A 58 -6.45 -7.33 -1.00
C VAL A 58 -7.93 -6.97 -0.94
N GLN A 59 -8.38 -6.11 -1.87
CA GLN A 59 -9.80 -5.74 -2.00
C GLN A 59 -10.73 -6.95 -2.10
N GLU A 60 -10.41 -7.92 -2.96
CA GLU A 60 -11.24 -9.10 -3.18
C GLU A 60 -11.23 -10.03 -1.98
N LEU A 61 -10.08 -10.28 -1.38
CA LEU A 61 -9.95 -11.14 -0.21
C LEU A 61 -10.80 -10.61 0.98
N VAL A 62 -10.79 -9.31 1.19
CA VAL A 62 -11.64 -8.65 2.20
C VAL A 62 -13.12 -8.67 1.79
N ALA A 63 -13.40 -8.30 0.53
CA ALA A 63 -14.76 -8.15 0.04
C ALA A 63 -15.51 -9.49 -0.09
N TRP A 64 -14.84 -10.63 -0.27
CA TRP A 64 -15.49 -11.95 -0.31
C TRP A 64 -16.12 -12.31 1.02
N VAL A 65 -15.46 -12.02 2.14
CA VAL A 65 -16.00 -12.31 3.48
C VAL A 65 -17.02 -11.24 3.89
N LEU A 66 -16.62 -9.97 3.87
CA LEU A 66 -17.53 -8.87 4.24
C LEU A 66 -18.75 -8.82 3.32
N GLY A 67 -18.56 -8.96 2.02
CA GLY A 67 -19.65 -8.93 1.06
C GLY A 67 -20.67 -10.07 1.26
N ALA A 68 -20.22 -11.26 1.65
CA ALA A 68 -21.10 -12.37 2.01
C ALA A 68 -21.90 -12.07 3.28
N ALA A 69 -21.26 -11.61 4.36
CA ALA A 69 -21.89 -11.24 5.63
C ALA A 69 -22.92 -10.14 5.46
N PHE A 70 -22.57 -9.08 4.75
CA PHE A 70 -23.45 -7.93 4.47
C PHE A 70 -24.46 -8.18 3.33
N LYS A 71 -24.43 -9.35 2.72
CA LYS A 71 -25.27 -9.72 1.54
C LYS A 71 -25.22 -8.70 0.43
N THR A 72 -24.03 -8.22 0.08
CA THR A 72 -23.75 -7.32 -1.04
C THR A 72 -22.55 -7.78 -1.86
N ARG A 73 -22.57 -7.53 -3.17
CA ARG A 73 -21.44 -7.81 -4.08
C ARG A 73 -20.72 -6.54 -4.55
N LYS A 74 -21.34 -5.39 -4.31
CA LYS A 74 -20.81 -4.11 -4.80
C LYS A 74 -20.01 -3.43 -3.68
N ASN A 75 -18.75 -3.16 -3.96
CA ASN A 75 -17.87 -2.48 -3.03
C ASN A 75 -16.89 -1.55 -3.75
N LYS A 76 -16.27 -0.66 -2.98
CA LYS A 76 -15.12 0.14 -3.39
C LYS A 76 -14.09 0.12 -2.27
N PHE A 77 -12.83 0.01 -2.66
CA PHE A 77 -11.70 -0.01 -1.75
C PHE A 77 -10.97 1.34 -1.80
N HIS A 78 -10.72 1.93 -0.65
CA HIS A 78 -10.06 3.21 -0.48
C HIS A 78 -8.88 3.04 0.48
N GLY A 79 -7.65 3.09 -0.02
CA GLY A 79 -6.44 2.95 0.80
C GLY A 79 -5.75 4.30 1.02
N ALA A 80 -5.01 4.43 2.13
CA ALA A 80 -4.05 5.51 2.37
C ALA A 80 -2.81 5.34 1.49
N GLY A 81 -2.93 5.68 0.21
CA GLY A 81 -1.93 5.39 -0.81
C GLY A 81 -2.01 3.94 -1.34
N ARG A 82 -1.01 3.57 -2.13
CA ARG A 82 -0.94 2.27 -2.80
C ARG A 82 0.51 1.85 -2.98
N GLU A 83 0.77 0.56 -2.85
CA GLU A 83 2.00 -0.12 -3.22
C GLU A 83 1.86 -0.87 -4.54
N ASP A 84 2.99 -1.22 -5.15
CA ASP A 84 3.05 -2.09 -6.32
C ASP A 84 2.82 -3.57 -5.91
N ILE A 85 2.56 -4.44 -6.89
CA ILE A 85 2.24 -5.85 -6.65
C ILE A 85 3.37 -6.56 -5.90
N ASP A 86 4.59 -6.31 -6.29
CA ASP A 86 5.82 -6.92 -5.78
C ASP A 86 6.36 -6.27 -4.51
N VAL A 87 5.64 -5.30 -3.93
CA VAL A 87 6.01 -4.61 -2.70
C VAL A 87 5.15 -5.12 -1.55
N ARG A 88 5.77 -5.61 -0.46
CA ARG A 88 5.04 -5.99 0.76
C ARG A 88 4.61 -4.75 1.54
N MET A 89 3.55 -4.88 2.31
CA MET A 89 3.08 -3.88 3.28
C MET A 89 3.13 -4.50 4.67
N LEU A 90 4.11 -4.10 5.45
CA LEU A 90 4.43 -4.67 6.76
C LEU A 90 4.09 -3.70 7.92
N GLY A 91 4.75 -3.89 9.06
CA GLY A 91 4.58 -3.06 10.24
C GLY A 91 3.13 -3.03 10.73
N ARG A 92 2.60 -1.84 11.01
CA ARG A 92 1.21 -1.65 11.45
C ARG A 92 0.18 -1.70 10.32
N GLY A 93 0.62 -2.07 9.11
CA GLY A 93 -0.26 -2.16 7.94
C GLY A 93 -0.71 -0.80 7.39
N ARG A 94 -1.42 -0.85 6.29
CA ARG A 94 -1.96 0.31 5.60
C ARG A 94 -3.43 0.52 5.97
N PRO A 95 -3.80 1.73 6.40
CA PRO A 95 -5.21 2.08 6.61
C PRO A 95 -6.02 1.98 5.32
N PHE A 96 -7.22 1.45 5.41
CA PHE A 96 -8.18 1.41 4.30
C PHE A 96 -9.61 1.59 4.79
N VAL A 97 -10.49 2.00 3.89
CA VAL A 97 -11.95 1.97 4.06
C VAL A 97 -12.54 1.13 2.94
N LEU A 98 -13.33 0.12 3.27
CA LEU A 98 -14.18 -0.60 2.32
C LEU A 98 -15.58 0.00 2.34
N GLU A 99 -16.01 0.58 1.21
CA GLU A 99 -17.37 1.06 0.98
C GLU A 99 -18.22 -0.10 0.43
N LEU A 100 -19.17 -0.59 1.21
CA LEU A 100 -20.15 -1.58 0.79
C LEU A 100 -21.41 -0.88 0.29
N ILE A 101 -21.88 -1.23 -0.90
CA ILE A 101 -22.97 -0.54 -1.58
C ILE A 101 -24.23 -1.39 -1.50
N ASN A 102 -25.31 -0.81 -0.95
CA ASN A 102 -26.61 -1.43 -0.77
C ASN A 102 -26.51 -2.80 -0.03
N PRO A 103 -25.92 -2.84 1.18
CA PRO A 103 -25.92 -4.04 1.99
C PRO A 103 -27.36 -4.40 2.39
N ARG A 104 -27.65 -5.70 2.53
CA ARG A 104 -28.95 -6.18 2.97
C ARG A 104 -28.99 -6.52 4.45
N VAL A 105 -27.83 -6.71 5.05
CA VAL A 105 -27.62 -7.01 6.46
C VAL A 105 -26.57 -6.05 6.99
N THR A 106 -26.76 -5.52 8.18
CA THR A 106 -25.82 -4.63 8.88
C THR A 106 -25.55 -5.06 10.32
N ASP A 107 -26.30 -6.01 10.81
CA ASP A 107 -26.06 -6.63 12.11
C ASP A 107 -25.04 -7.77 11.93
N VAL A 108 -23.77 -7.43 12.14
CA VAL A 108 -22.61 -8.32 11.94
C VAL A 108 -21.56 -8.10 13.01
N ASP A 109 -20.87 -9.15 13.39
CA ASP A 109 -19.70 -9.10 14.27
C ASP A 109 -18.42 -8.87 13.42
N LEU A 110 -17.91 -7.64 13.44
CA LEU A 110 -16.70 -7.27 12.68
C LEU A 110 -15.46 -7.99 13.19
N ALA A 111 -15.36 -8.30 14.50
CA ALA A 111 -14.21 -9.00 15.04
C ALA A 111 -14.17 -10.48 14.55
N ALA A 112 -15.33 -11.14 14.53
CA ALA A 112 -15.44 -12.47 13.96
C ALA A 112 -15.13 -12.50 12.45
N LEU A 113 -15.56 -11.48 11.71
CA LEU A 113 -15.26 -11.34 10.28
C LEU A 113 -13.78 -11.05 10.02
N GLU A 114 -13.12 -10.24 10.83
CA GLU A 114 -11.67 -10.02 10.80
C GLU A 114 -10.90 -11.33 11.00
N ALA A 115 -11.26 -12.09 12.04
CA ALA A 115 -10.65 -13.39 12.33
C ALA A 115 -10.82 -14.37 11.16
N GLU A 116 -12.00 -14.42 10.54
CA GLU A 116 -12.27 -15.29 9.38
C GLU A 116 -11.47 -14.86 8.15
N ILE A 117 -11.32 -13.54 7.90
CA ILE A 117 -10.50 -13.04 6.80
C ILE A 117 -9.04 -13.45 7.03
N ASN A 118 -8.51 -13.28 8.23
CA ASN A 118 -7.14 -13.64 8.57
C ASN A 118 -6.89 -15.14 8.43
N ARG A 119 -7.80 -15.95 8.95
CA ARG A 119 -7.72 -17.42 8.82
C ARG A 119 -7.68 -17.88 7.35
N ARG A 120 -8.51 -17.29 6.48
CA ARG A 120 -8.54 -17.65 5.04
C ARG A 120 -7.31 -17.24 4.28
N ASN A 121 -6.60 -16.24 4.77
CA ASN A 121 -5.49 -15.60 4.06
C ASN A 121 -4.16 -15.70 4.83
N GLU A 122 -4.05 -16.69 5.71
CA GLU A 122 -2.85 -16.96 6.48
C GLU A 122 -1.59 -16.99 5.59
N GLY A 123 -0.54 -16.32 6.03
CA GLY A 123 0.73 -16.20 5.29
C GLY A 123 0.69 -15.27 4.06
N ARG A 124 -0.47 -14.75 3.68
CA ARG A 124 -0.61 -13.86 2.49
C ARG A 124 -1.00 -12.44 2.85
N MET A 125 -1.99 -12.31 3.71
CA MET A 125 -2.53 -11.01 4.12
C MET A 125 -3.10 -11.13 5.54
N GLU A 126 -2.95 -10.06 6.29
CA GLU A 126 -3.57 -9.93 7.61
C GLU A 126 -4.34 -8.62 7.69
N LEU A 127 -5.46 -8.67 8.37
CA LEU A 127 -6.23 -7.49 8.76
C LEU A 127 -6.09 -7.22 10.24
N GLU A 128 -6.19 -5.97 10.58
CA GLU A 128 -6.21 -5.50 11.94
C GLU A 128 -7.15 -4.31 12.07
N GLY A 129 -8.03 -4.34 13.07
CA GLY A 129 -8.79 -3.21 13.44
C GLY A 129 -10.03 -2.92 12.65
N LEU A 130 -10.76 -3.92 12.19
CA LEU A 130 -12.03 -3.67 11.53
C LEU A 130 -13.01 -2.99 12.47
N HIS A 131 -13.51 -1.84 12.06
CA HIS A 131 -14.51 -1.07 12.79
C HIS A 131 -15.41 -0.29 11.84
N TRP A 132 -16.57 0.13 12.36
CA TRP A 132 -17.50 0.97 11.62
C TRP A 132 -16.89 2.35 11.34
N SER A 133 -17.12 2.85 10.13
CA SER A 133 -16.59 4.13 9.68
C SER A 133 -17.65 4.92 8.91
N GLU A 134 -17.26 6.08 8.36
CA GLU A 134 -18.15 7.00 7.67
C GLU A 134 -17.55 7.50 6.34
N LYS A 135 -18.40 8.10 5.51
CA LYS A 135 -17.99 8.65 4.20
C LYS A 135 -16.88 9.70 4.31
N GLY A 136 -16.89 10.50 5.37
CA GLY A 136 -15.88 11.55 5.61
C GLY A 136 -14.46 10.99 5.70
N ARG A 137 -14.30 9.79 6.28
CA ARG A 137 -13.01 9.12 6.39
C ARG A 137 -12.34 8.79 5.06
N VAL A 138 -13.15 8.47 4.05
CA VAL A 138 -12.63 8.21 2.69
C VAL A 138 -11.87 9.42 2.14
N ARG A 139 -12.39 10.63 2.39
CA ARG A 139 -11.74 11.87 1.98
C ARG A 139 -10.44 12.09 2.73
N ILE A 140 -10.48 12.01 4.06
CA ILE A 140 -9.30 12.17 4.92
C ILE A 140 -8.19 11.20 4.50
N LEU A 141 -8.55 9.92 4.31
CA LEU A 141 -7.61 8.87 3.93
C LEU A 141 -6.87 9.15 2.60
N LYS A 142 -7.55 9.81 1.65
CA LYS A 142 -7.00 10.13 0.32
C LYS A 142 -6.23 11.43 0.27
N GLU A 143 -6.65 12.43 1.06
CA GLU A 143 -6.09 13.78 1.01
C GLU A 143 -4.91 13.97 1.96
N THR A 144 -4.85 13.20 3.05
CA THR A 144 -3.74 13.30 4.00
C THR A 144 -2.44 12.79 3.36
N ARG A 145 -1.42 13.62 3.45
CA ARG A 145 -0.08 13.32 2.93
C ARG A 145 0.76 12.75 4.06
N HIS A 146 1.01 11.45 3.98
CA HIS A 146 1.81 10.74 4.97
C HIS A 146 3.19 10.44 4.41
N ALA A 147 4.23 10.74 5.17
CA ALA A 147 5.55 10.18 4.95
C ALA A 147 5.49 8.65 5.12
N LYS A 148 6.45 7.94 4.57
CA LYS A 148 6.50 6.48 4.63
C LYS A 148 7.90 6.01 4.91
N GLU A 149 7.98 4.89 5.61
CA GLU A 149 9.21 4.19 5.87
C GLU A 149 9.26 2.90 5.08
N TYR A 150 10.44 2.61 4.53
CA TYR A 150 10.68 1.46 3.68
C TYR A 150 11.96 0.72 4.10
N ALA A 151 11.98 -0.59 3.82
CA ALA A 151 13.20 -1.35 3.69
C ALA A 151 13.35 -1.79 2.23
N ALA A 152 14.47 -1.48 1.63
CA ALA A 152 14.81 -1.90 0.28
C ALA A 152 16.00 -2.86 0.32
N LEU A 153 15.85 -4.05 -0.28
CA LEU A 153 17.00 -4.87 -0.61
C LEU A 153 17.62 -4.29 -1.88
N VAL A 154 18.82 -3.80 -1.74
CA VAL A 154 19.58 -3.12 -2.79
C VAL A 154 20.78 -3.98 -3.17
N GLU A 155 20.99 -4.17 -4.46
CA GLU A 155 22.19 -4.77 -5.02
C GLU A 155 23.03 -3.68 -5.68
N ALA A 156 24.30 -3.56 -5.27
CA ALA A 156 25.23 -2.58 -5.77
C ALA A 156 26.20 -3.21 -6.80
N GLU A 157 26.59 -2.47 -7.84
CA GLU A 157 27.57 -2.96 -8.83
C GLU A 157 29.01 -2.98 -8.28
N GLY A 158 29.27 -2.30 -7.16
CA GLY A 158 30.56 -2.21 -6.49
C GLY A 158 30.43 -2.20 -4.98
N GLU A 159 31.57 -2.12 -4.28
CA GLU A 159 31.60 -1.95 -2.82
C GLU A 159 31.09 -0.58 -2.42
N LEU A 160 30.26 -0.53 -1.39
CA LEU A 160 29.83 0.74 -0.81
C LEU A 160 30.93 1.32 0.05
N GLY A 161 31.37 2.53 -0.26
CA GLY A 161 32.34 3.23 0.59
C GLY A 161 31.73 3.52 1.97
N GLU A 162 32.34 2.97 3.04
CA GLU A 162 31.86 3.15 4.42
C GLU A 162 31.62 4.63 4.77
N GLY A 163 32.52 5.51 4.35
CA GLY A 163 32.40 6.96 4.56
C GLY A 163 31.20 7.59 3.84
N ALA A 164 30.91 7.18 2.60
CA ALA A 164 29.80 7.67 1.83
C ALA A 164 28.46 7.18 2.43
N ALA A 165 28.37 5.90 2.78
CA ALA A 165 27.19 5.31 3.43
C ALA A 165 26.90 6.00 4.77
N ALA A 166 27.89 6.14 5.65
CA ALA A 166 27.75 6.79 6.95
C ALA A 166 27.34 8.26 6.83
N ALA A 167 27.86 8.96 5.81
CA ALA A 167 27.55 10.37 5.58
C ALA A 167 26.09 10.63 5.17
N LEU A 168 25.36 9.63 4.69
CA LEU A 168 23.96 9.74 4.26
C LEU A 168 22.97 9.52 5.40
N ILE A 169 23.35 8.73 6.42
CA ILE A 169 22.43 8.35 7.49
C ILE A 169 21.98 9.58 8.28
N GLY A 170 20.66 9.68 8.45
CA GLY A 170 19.99 10.75 9.19
C GLY A 170 19.89 12.08 8.44
N LYS A 171 20.41 12.18 7.22
CA LYS A 171 20.30 13.39 6.42
C LYS A 171 19.05 13.35 5.53
N ARG A 172 18.27 14.42 5.59
CA ARG A 172 17.16 14.65 4.67
C ARG A 172 17.69 15.32 3.39
N ILE A 173 17.46 14.67 2.27
CA ILE A 173 17.98 15.07 0.95
C ILE A 173 16.80 15.35 0.04
N THR A 174 16.79 16.53 -0.59
CA THR A 174 15.81 16.84 -1.64
C THR A 174 16.23 16.20 -2.95
N ILE A 175 15.28 15.52 -3.59
CA ILE A 175 15.45 14.90 -4.89
C ILE A 175 14.42 15.46 -5.87
N GLU A 176 14.78 15.56 -7.12
CA GLU A 176 13.86 15.85 -8.22
C GLU A 176 13.49 14.54 -8.93
N GLN A 177 12.20 14.26 -9.05
CA GLN A 177 11.69 13.05 -9.73
C GLN A 177 10.78 13.41 -10.88
N LEU A 178 11.16 13.00 -12.09
CA LEU A 178 10.23 12.91 -13.22
C LEU A 178 9.28 11.73 -13.01
N THR A 179 8.08 11.83 -13.53
CA THR A 179 7.12 10.70 -13.50
C THR A 179 7.73 9.45 -14.16
N PRO A 180 7.87 8.33 -13.43
CA PRO A 180 8.51 7.11 -13.95
C PRO A 180 7.81 6.53 -15.16
N ARG A 181 8.56 5.98 -16.11
CA ARG A 181 8.04 5.36 -17.33
C ARG A 181 6.99 4.27 -17.06
N ARG A 182 7.19 3.47 -16.00
CA ARG A 182 6.26 2.39 -15.60
C ARG A 182 4.86 2.87 -15.21
N VAL A 183 4.71 4.15 -14.83
CA VAL A 183 3.42 4.74 -14.43
C VAL A 183 2.94 5.87 -15.36
N ALA A 184 3.72 6.24 -16.39
CA ALA A 184 3.41 7.32 -17.33
C ALA A 184 2.05 7.13 -18.04
N HIS A 185 1.64 5.88 -18.29
CA HIS A 185 0.35 5.57 -18.90
C HIS A 185 -0.88 5.97 -18.05
N ARG A 186 -0.69 6.32 -16.78
CA ARG A 186 -1.77 6.65 -15.81
C ARG A 186 -1.51 7.91 -14.99
N ARG A 187 -0.39 8.59 -15.21
CA ARG A 187 0.04 9.78 -14.47
C ARG A 187 0.51 10.84 -15.43
N ALA A 188 0.26 12.11 -15.11
CA ALA A 188 0.83 13.22 -15.85
C ALA A 188 2.36 13.23 -15.70
N GLU A 189 3.05 13.52 -16.80
CA GLU A 189 4.50 13.70 -16.82
C GLU A 189 4.84 15.03 -16.16
N LEU A 190 5.40 14.96 -14.96
CA LEU A 190 5.73 16.12 -14.13
C LEU A 190 7.01 15.84 -13.36
N VAL A 191 7.83 16.85 -13.21
CA VAL A 191 8.93 16.86 -12.24
C VAL A 191 8.35 17.23 -10.88
N ARG A 192 8.76 16.51 -9.84
CA ARG A 192 8.35 16.75 -8.46
C ARG A 192 9.56 16.77 -7.55
N GLU A 193 9.66 17.81 -6.75
CA GLU A 193 10.58 17.78 -5.62
C GLU A 193 10.02 16.90 -4.52
N ARG A 194 10.86 16.06 -3.94
CA ARG A 194 10.57 15.18 -2.82
C ARG A 194 11.78 15.12 -1.90
N TRP A 195 11.55 14.79 -0.64
CA TRP A 195 12.65 14.48 0.24
C TRP A 195 12.74 12.97 0.50
N ILE A 196 13.96 12.51 0.69
CA ILE A 196 14.30 11.19 1.18
C ILE A 196 15.25 11.33 2.37
N GLU A 197 15.26 10.36 3.27
CA GLU A 197 16.16 10.28 4.41
C GLU A 197 16.57 8.82 4.59
N VAL A 198 17.85 8.52 4.42
CA VAL A 198 18.39 7.19 4.70
C VAL A 198 18.55 7.06 6.20
N THR A 199 17.85 6.10 6.82
CA THR A 199 17.88 5.90 8.27
C THR A 199 18.79 4.73 8.69
N GLY A 200 19.25 3.92 7.75
CA GLY A 200 20.20 2.83 7.99
C GLY A 200 20.59 2.13 6.70
N ILE A 201 21.80 1.60 6.70
CA ILE A 201 22.33 0.70 5.65
C ILE A 201 23.00 -0.45 6.37
N GLU A 202 22.55 -1.67 6.12
CA GLU A 202 23.02 -2.89 6.75
C GLU A 202 23.41 -3.89 5.65
N GLU A 203 24.47 -4.66 5.84
CA GLU A 203 24.80 -5.76 4.93
C GLU A 203 23.68 -6.81 4.92
N ALA A 204 23.43 -7.39 3.78
CA ALA A 204 22.45 -8.46 3.60
C ALA A 204 23.10 -9.71 3.05
N GLU A 205 22.43 -10.84 3.14
CA GLU A 205 22.89 -12.10 2.57
C GLU A 205 23.01 -11.99 1.04
N GLY A 206 24.17 -12.34 0.52
CA GLY A 206 24.52 -12.26 -0.90
C GLY A 206 25.62 -11.22 -1.17
N GLU A 207 26.30 -11.40 -2.29
CA GLU A 207 27.40 -10.51 -2.70
C GLU A 207 26.86 -9.11 -3.01
N ARG A 208 27.44 -8.07 -2.39
CA ARG A 208 27.10 -6.64 -2.61
C ARG A 208 25.65 -6.29 -2.38
N ARG A 209 24.98 -7.00 -1.47
CA ARG A 209 23.61 -6.75 -1.08
C ARG A 209 23.51 -6.02 0.25
N HIS A 210 22.61 -5.05 0.29
CA HIS A 210 22.40 -4.22 1.47
C HIS A 210 20.91 -4.02 1.69
N VAL A 211 20.49 -4.01 2.95
CA VAL A 211 19.16 -3.52 3.35
C VAL A 211 19.29 -2.04 3.65
N VAL A 212 18.67 -1.22 2.82
CA VAL A 212 18.60 0.23 3.01
C VAL A 212 17.25 0.58 3.61
N ARG A 213 17.27 1.19 4.80
CA ARG A 213 16.08 1.78 5.42
C ARG A 213 15.96 3.23 4.99
N ILE A 214 14.79 3.60 4.48
CA ILE A 214 14.59 4.93 3.91
C ILE A 214 13.22 5.49 4.29
N ARG A 215 13.19 6.71 4.78
CA ARG A 215 11.98 7.51 4.95
C ARG A 215 11.81 8.42 3.75
N THR A 216 10.58 8.61 3.31
CA THR A 216 10.33 9.44 2.14
C THR A 216 9.09 10.29 2.31
N GLU A 217 9.07 11.42 1.63
CA GLU A 217 7.88 12.22 1.47
C GLU A 217 6.75 11.45 0.75
N HIS A 218 5.51 11.90 0.97
CA HIS A 218 4.36 11.38 0.25
C HIS A 218 4.53 11.45 -1.27
N GLY A 219 4.26 10.32 -1.93
CA GLY A 219 4.25 10.24 -3.39
C GLY A 219 5.63 10.10 -4.03
N THR A 220 6.69 9.84 -3.25
CA THR A 220 8.01 9.47 -3.76
C THR A 220 7.95 8.10 -4.44
N TYR A 221 8.60 7.98 -5.58
CA TYR A 221 8.83 6.72 -6.28
C TYR A 221 10.14 6.11 -5.79
N VAL A 222 10.05 5.20 -4.83
CA VAL A 222 11.21 4.74 -4.04
C VAL A 222 12.19 3.93 -4.87
N LYS A 223 11.71 3.06 -5.76
CA LYS A 223 12.59 2.28 -6.65
C LYS A 223 13.46 3.21 -7.51
N GLU A 224 12.84 4.24 -8.06
CA GLU A 224 13.51 5.25 -8.86
C GLU A 224 14.41 6.18 -8.02
N ALA A 225 14.05 6.45 -6.76
CA ALA A 225 14.91 7.18 -5.83
C ALA A 225 16.21 6.41 -5.53
N ILE A 226 16.18 5.07 -5.61
CA ILE A 226 17.36 4.22 -5.46
C ILE A 226 18.17 4.17 -6.75
N THR A 227 17.54 3.83 -7.88
CA THR A 227 18.23 3.54 -9.15
C THR A 227 18.56 4.77 -9.98
N GLY A 228 17.86 5.91 -9.78
CA GLY A 228 17.97 7.09 -10.64
C GLY A 228 17.21 6.98 -11.97
N GLU A 229 16.80 5.78 -12.40
CA GLU A 229 16.07 5.51 -13.66
C GLU A 229 16.67 6.30 -14.86
N GLY A 230 17.99 6.18 -15.08
CA GLY A 230 18.70 6.88 -16.17
C GLY A 230 18.69 8.41 -16.06
N GLY A 231 18.62 8.95 -14.85
CA GLY A 231 18.68 10.39 -14.57
C GLY A 231 17.32 11.06 -14.47
N SER A 232 16.22 10.30 -14.44
CA SER A 232 14.87 10.84 -14.19
C SER A 232 14.60 11.11 -12.69
N THR A 233 15.49 10.66 -11.81
CA THR A 233 15.54 11.04 -10.39
C THR A 233 16.94 11.52 -10.04
N ARG A 234 17.08 12.73 -9.46
CA ARG A 234 18.38 13.33 -9.11
C ARG A 234 18.29 14.18 -7.83
N PRO A 235 19.30 14.05 -6.91
CA PRO A 235 20.20 12.91 -6.86
C PRO A 235 19.46 11.63 -6.49
N SER A 236 19.88 10.49 -7.03
CA SER A 236 19.44 9.15 -6.60
C SER A 236 20.35 8.60 -5.52
N LEU A 237 19.95 7.49 -4.87
CA LEU A 237 20.85 6.79 -3.94
C LEU A 237 22.12 6.29 -4.67
N SER A 238 22.00 5.84 -5.91
CA SER A 238 23.15 5.48 -6.76
C SER A 238 24.11 6.64 -6.94
N ASP A 239 23.59 7.86 -7.19
CA ASP A 239 24.43 9.06 -7.32
C ASP A 239 25.13 9.41 -6.00
N LEU A 240 24.41 9.32 -4.88
CA LEU A 240 24.90 9.67 -3.55
C LEU A 240 25.94 8.69 -2.99
N LEU A 241 25.84 7.41 -3.38
CA LEU A 241 26.79 6.36 -3.00
C LEU A 241 27.93 6.23 -4.01
N GLU A 242 27.87 6.93 -5.16
CA GLU A 242 28.82 6.86 -6.28
C GLU A 242 28.97 5.43 -6.84
N VAL A 243 27.94 4.59 -6.64
CA VAL A 243 27.89 3.20 -7.11
C VAL A 243 26.49 2.92 -7.65
N PRO A 244 26.37 2.38 -8.88
CA PRO A 244 25.07 1.98 -9.42
C PRO A 244 24.40 0.95 -8.52
N CYS A 245 23.14 1.22 -8.15
CA CYS A 245 22.34 0.41 -7.27
C CYS A 245 21.02 0.01 -7.92
N VAL A 246 20.58 -1.22 -7.68
CA VAL A 246 19.29 -1.75 -8.11
C VAL A 246 18.45 -2.12 -6.90
N CYS A 247 17.19 -1.67 -6.88
CA CYS A 247 16.23 -2.10 -5.87
C CYS A 247 15.66 -3.48 -6.24
N VAL A 248 16.14 -4.53 -5.59
CA VAL A 248 15.73 -5.92 -5.84
C VAL A 248 14.37 -6.20 -5.20
N GLU A 249 14.21 -5.82 -3.94
CA GLU A 249 12.96 -5.95 -3.19
C GLU A 249 12.65 -4.65 -2.43
N LEU A 250 11.38 -4.41 -2.22
CA LEU A 250 10.91 -3.25 -1.47
C LEU A 250 9.78 -3.65 -0.51
N ASP A 251 9.89 -3.19 0.73
CA ASP A 251 8.87 -3.36 1.77
C ASP A 251 8.47 -2.01 2.34
N VAL A 252 7.17 -1.78 2.49
CA VAL A 252 6.66 -0.64 3.26
C VAL A 252 6.62 -1.04 4.71
N LEU A 253 7.40 -0.39 5.57
CA LEU A 253 7.46 -0.65 7.00
C LEU A 253 6.44 0.16 7.78
N GLY A 254 6.15 1.37 7.33
CA GLY A 254 5.23 2.26 8.03
C GLY A 254 4.61 3.35 7.16
N ILE A 255 3.42 3.76 7.56
CA ILE A 255 2.76 4.99 7.14
C ILE A 255 2.83 5.90 8.36
N LEU A 256 3.51 7.04 8.23
CA LEU A 256 3.90 7.90 9.34
C LEU A 256 2.97 9.12 9.42
N ASP A 257 2.83 9.70 10.60
CA ASP A 257 2.22 11.00 10.81
C ASP A 257 3.21 12.15 10.48
N GLU A 258 2.85 13.37 10.81
CA GLU A 258 3.69 14.55 10.54
C GLU A 258 4.95 14.58 11.41
N GLU A 259 4.91 13.98 12.59
CA GLU A 259 6.04 13.84 13.52
C GLU A 259 6.98 12.69 13.15
N GLY A 260 6.58 11.83 12.20
CA GLY A 260 7.35 10.67 11.77
C GLY A 260 7.09 9.41 12.56
N GLU A 261 6.05 9.41 13.41
CA GLU A 261 5.61 8.25 14.16
C GLU A 261 4.57 7.43 13.38
N PRO A 262 4.49 6.11 13.60
CA PRO A 262 3.44 5.30 13.00
C PRO A 262 2.05 5.80 13.38
N LEU A 263 1.15 5.92 12.41
CA LEU A 263 -0.22 6.37 12.64
C LEU A 263 -0.86 5.60 13.79
N PRO A 264 -1.54 6.29 14.75
CA PRO A 264 -2.16 5.65 15.90
C PRO A 264 -3.22 4.62 15.48
N ASP A 265 -3.37 3.58 16.30
CA ASP A 265 -4.49 2.65 16.17
C ASP A 265 -5.78 3.34 16.63
N ARG A 266 -6.75 3.48 15.75
CA ARG A 266 -8.02 4.13 16.05
C ARG A 266 -9.00 3.28 16.87
N ARG A 267 -8.64 2.03 17.16
CA ARG A 267 -9.43 1.16 18.07
C ARG A 267 -9.30 1.49 19.54
N ALA A 268 -8.24 2.18 19.94
CA ALA A 268 -8.22 2.67 21.30
C ALA A 268 -9.46 3.54 21.50
N PRO A 269 -10.36 3.19 22.41
CA PRO A 269 -11.49 4.05 22.69
C PRO A 269 -10.92 5.41 23.05
N ALA A 270 -11.37 6.45 22.34
CA ALA A 270 -11.24 7.78 22.89
C ALA A 270 -11.84 7.65 24.29
N GLY A 271 -11.02 7.82 25.31
CA GLY A 271 -11.50 7.76 26.66
C GLY A 271 -12.69 8.70 26.74
N PHE A 272 -13.86 8.14 26.91
CA PHE A 272 -14.98 8.90 27.39
C PHE A 272 -14.52 9.36 28.77
N GLY A 273 -14.08 10.62 28.83
CA GLY A 273 -13.79 11.24 30.11
C GLY A 273 -15.00 11.03 30.99
N ASP A 274 -14.74 10.43 32.13
CA ASP A 274 -15.67 10.39 33.22
C ASP A 274 -16.12 11.84 33.54
N GLY A 275 -17.23 12.22 32.91
CA GLY A 275 -17.92 13.45 33.21
C GLY A 275 -18.84 13.13 34.38
N VAL A 276 -18.42 13.51 35.58
CA VAL A 276 -19.27 13.68 36.77
C VAL A 276 -20.35 14.71 36.50
#